data_5a53b31911ad2c737732470e0b1030b1
#
_entry.id   5a53b31911ad2c737732470e0b1030b1
#
_cell.length_a   1.000
_cell.length_b   1.000
_cell.length_c   1.000
_cell.angle_alpha   90.00
_cell.angle_beta   90.00
_cell.angle_gamma   90.00
#
_symmetry.space_group_name_H-M   'P 1'
#
loop_
_entity.id
_entity.type
_entity.pdbx_description
1 polymer ?
#
loop_
_entity_poly.entity_id
_entity_poly.type
_entity_poly.pdbx_seq_one_letter_code
_entity_poly.pdbx_strand_id
1 'polypeptide(L)'
;MAEITRTSQVPKISRDQIVKIEFWPVDIPITDPFVVATGARVVAENIFVRITLHDGTQGYGESAPFPEVGGETRDSCLTTLRQLAATLIGESAGCYALLAAEMAQTAPFHPAARCGLETAMIDAYCRSTQIPMWQLWGGQDVRSRETDITIPIATLEKSVSLARGWYAQGFRLFKMKVGNDVDQDIRRLEAVHHSLPGISFIGDGNQGFSREECLAFAKGVRRFGGALVLLEQPVVRDDLDSMTAIRRDTGVPVAADESVRSLADARDVIAQSAADYINIKIMKTGVVEAVAIAEATLAAGLKLMVGGMVETRIAMGCSFSLVLGMKGFDILDLDTPLLLATDPVQGGYGYRGAQLEPWHTSGLGITTLPQSDLTTIE
;
A
#
# COMPACT_ATOMS: atom_id res chain seq x y z
N MET A 1 -37.00 2.99 55.44
CA MET A 1 -36.16 2.09 54.65
C MET A 1 -36.66 2.20 53.19
N ALA A 2 -35.91 2.93 52.37
CA ALA A 2 -36.22 3.07 50.95
C ALA A 2 -35.38 2.03 50.21
N GLU A 3 -36.04 1.09 49.55
CA GLU A 3 -35.40 0.11 48.65
C GLU A 3 -34.89 0.83 47.39
N ILE A 4 -33.54 0.90 47.26
CA ILE A 4 -32.92 1.33 46.05
C ILE A 4 -32.94 0.15 45.09
N THR A 5 -33.94 0.10 44.20
CA THR A 5 -33.96 -0.81 43.06
C THR A 5 -32.84 -0.42 42.09
N ARG A 6 -31.71 -1.17 42.11
CA ARG A 6 -30.71 -1.14 41.05
C ARG A 6 -31.36 -1.69 39.77
N THR A 7 -31.82 -0.80 38.90
CA THR A 7 -32.10 -1.16 37.53
C THR A 7 -30.76 -1.53 36.87
N SER A 8 -30.52 -2.81 36.66
CA SER A 8 -29.48 -3.32 35.79
C SER A 8 -29.79 -2.82 34.37
N GLN A 9 -29.17 -1.73 33.96
CA GLN A 9 -29.16 -1.37 32.54
C GLN A 9 -28.36 -2.44 31.82
N VAL A 10 -29.03 -3.29 31.06
CA VAL A 10 -28.42 -4.15 30.07
C VAL A 10 -27.62 -3.21 29.15
N PRO A 11 -26.31 -3.44 28.93
CA PRO A 11 -25.55 -2.59 28.06
C PRO A 11 -26.23 -2.58 26.68
N LYS A 12 -26.58 -1.40 26.16
CA LYS A 12 -27.15 -1.26 24.83
C LYS A 12 -26.10 -1.73 23.85
N ILE A 13 -26.36 -2.84 23.17
CA ILE A 13 -25.51 -3.31 22.06
C ILE A 13 -25.47 -2.21 21.00
N SER A 14 -24.29 -1.74 20.66
CA SER A 14 -24.10 -0.73 19.62
C SER A 14 -24.33 -1.34 18.23
N ARG A 15 -24.89 -0.56 17.29
CA ARG A 15 -25.11 -1.00 15.91
C ARG A 15 -23.83 -1.41 15.22
N ASP A 16 -22.73 -0.73 15.54
CA ASP A 16 -21.40 -0.91 14.97
C ASP A 16 -20.53 -1.93 15.76
N GLN A 17 -21.14 -2.68 16.68
CA GLN A 17 -20.45 -3.75 17.40
C GLN A 17 -20.09 -4.88 16.44
N ILE A 18 -18.84 -5.32 16.47
CA ILE A 18 -18.32 -6.43 15.66
C ILE A 18 -18.89 -7.75 16.22
N VAL A 19 -19.65 -8.48 15.41
CA VAL A 19 -20.25 -9.75 15.83
C VAL A 19 -19.65 -10.96 15.14
N LYS A 20 -18.98 -10.75 13.98
CA LYS A 20 -18.36 -11.84 13.24
C LYS A 20 -17.19 -11.34 12.41
N ILE A 21 -16.12 -12.12 12.37
CA ILE A 21 -14.96 -11.91 11.51
C ILE A 21 -14.69 -13.19 10.73
N GLU A 22 -14.58 -13.04 9.41
CA GLU A 22 -14.30 -14.14 8.50
C GLU A 22 -13.07 -13.79 7.67
N PHE A 23 -12.20 -14.75 7.41
CA PHE A 23 -11.05 -14.55 6.52
C PHE A 23 -10.71 -15.85 5.79
N TRP A 24 -10.15 -15.69 4.59
CA TRP A 24 -9.79 -16.81 3.72
C TRP A 24 -8.63 -16.49 2.80
N PRO A 25 -7.76 -17.48 2.50
CA PRO A 25 -6.67 -17.30 1.56
C PRO A 25 -7.19 -17.15 0.12
N VAL A 26 -6.48 -16.36 -0.66
CA VAL A 26 -6.75 -16.14 -2.09
C VAL A 26 -5.44 -16.16 -2.85
N ASP A 27 -5.35 -17.05 -3.83
CA ASP A 27 -4.24 -17.13 -4.76
C ASP A 27 -4.62 -16.46 -6.09
N ILE A 28 -3.91 -15.38 -6.43
CA ILE A 28 -4.20 -14.62 -7.64
C ILE A 28 -2.95 -14.65 -8.53
N PRO A 29 -3.00 -15.28 -9.70
CA PRO A 29 -1.87 -15.29 -10.63
C PRO A 29 -1.50 -13.85 -11.05
N ILE A 30 -0.20 -13.61 -11.24
CA ILE A 30 0.34 -12.35 -11.77
C ILE A 30 0.58 -12.56 -13.28
N THR A 31 0.20 -11.58 -14.09
CA THR A 31 0.26 -11.68 -15.57
C THR A 31 1.66 -11.93 -16.09
N ASP A 32 2.63 -11.19 -15.57
CA ASP A 32 4.06 -11.37 -15.86
C ASP A 32 4.79 -11.57 -14.52
N PRO A 33 5.82 -12.41 -14.43
CA PRO A 33 6.58 -12.58 -13.17
C PRO A 33 7.02 -11.25 -12.59
N PHE A 34 6.64 -10.98 -11.35
CA PHE A 34 7.00 -9.76 -10.64
C PHE A 34 8.40 -9.94 -10.04
N VAL A 35 9.42 -9.49 -10.79
CA VAL A 35 10.83 -9.63 -10.44
C VAL A 35 11.37 -8.31 -9.93
N VAL A 36 11.89 -8.32 -8.72
CA VAL A 36 12.55 -7.22 -8.03
C VAL A 36 13.95 -7.65 -7.56
N ALA A 37 14.76 -6.73 -7.07
CA ALA A 37 16.13 -7.06 -6.64
C ALA A 37 16.18 -8.14 -5.54
N THR A 38 15.15 -8.23 -4.71
CA THR A 38 15.07 -9.16 -3.56
C THR A 38 14.39 -10.50 -3.86
N GLY A 39 13.76 -10.68 -5.04
CA GLY A 39 13.07 -11.94 -5.38
C GLY A 39 12.15 -11.87 -6.58
N ALA A 40 11.39 -12.94 -6.81
CA ALA A 40 10.42 -13.06 -7.89
C ALA A 40 9.13 -13.73 -7.41
N ARG A 41 7.97 -13.26 -7.88
CA ARG A 41 6.65 -13.83 -7.61
C ARG A 41 5.83 -14.01 -8.89
N VAL A 42 5.06 -15.08 -8.91
CA VAL A 42 4.12 -15.41 -10.01
C VAL A 42 2.67 -15.50 -9.53
N VAL A 43 2.47 -15.48 -8.21
CA VAL A 43 1.16 -15.54 -7.54
C VAL A 43 1.17 -14.56 -6.38
N ALA A 44 0.09 -13.78 -6.22
CA ALA A 44 -0.21 -13.03 -5.01
C ALA A 44 -0.93 -13.98 -4.04
N GLU A 45 -0.28 -14.28 -2.92
CA GLU A 45 -0.79 -15.17 -1.87
C GLU A 45 -1.45 -14.36 -0.75
N ASN A 46 -2.58 -13.71 -1.07
CA ASN A 46 -3.26 -12.78 -0.18
C ASN A 46 -4.31 -13.47 0.71
N ILE A 47 -4.84 -12.73 1.66
CA ILE A 47 -5.92 -13.16 2.54
C ILE A 47 -6.99 -12.07 2.51
N PHE A 48 -8.22 -12.43 2.17
CA PHE A 48 -9.35 -11.51 2.31
C PHE A 48 -9.96 -11.61 3.70
N VAL A 49 -10.43 -10.48 4.20
CA VAL A 49 -11.05 -10.34 5.53
C VAL A 49 -12.43 -9.72 5.36
N ARG A 50 -13.43 -10.23 6.09
CA ARG A 50 -14.76 -9.66 6.18
C ARG A 50 -15.14 -9.51 7.65
N ILE A 51 -15.53 -8.31 8.05
CA ILE A 51 -16.10 -8.00 9.36
C ILE A 51 -17.60 -7.76 9.21
N THR A 52 -18.41 -8.38 10.04
CA THR A 52 -19.86 -8.14 10.10
C THR A 52 -20.20 -7.48 11.42
N LEU A 53 -20.96 -6.37 11.34
CA LEU A 53 -21.46 -5.62 12.48
C LEU A 53 -22.81 -6.14 12.95
N HIS A 54 -23.24 -5.77 14.16
CA HIS A 54 -24.51 -6.17 14.76
C HIS A 54 -25.73 -5.78 13.90
N ASP A 55 -25.69 -4.67 13.17
CA ASP A 55 -26.76 -4.26 12.26
C ASP A 55 -26.75 -5.01 10.91
N GLY A 56 -25.84 -5.97 10.72
CA GLY A 56 -25.65 -6.73 9.49
C GLY A 56 -24.74 -6.07 8.45
N THR A 57 -24.23 -4.86 8.71
CA THR A 57 -23.28 -4.18 7.82
C THR A 57 -22.00 -5.00 7.72
N GLN A 58 -21.48 -5.16 6.49
CA GLN A 58 -20.23 -5.86 6.23
C GLN A 58 -19.17 -4.91 5.71
N GLY A 59 -17.94 -5.05 6.19
CA GLY A 59 -16.75 -4.38 5.68
C GLY A 59 -15.70 -5.38 5.22
N TYR A 60 -14.88 -4.95 4.27
CA TYR A 60 -13.89 -5.78 3.59
C TYR A 60 -12.48 -5.26 3.79
N GLY A 61 -11.55 -6.19 3.96
CA GLY A 61 -10.12 -5.91 4.08
C GLY A 61 -9.29 -6.96 3.36
N GLU A 62 -8.00 -6.67 3.23
CA GLU A 62 -7.03 -7.54 2.59
C GLU A 62 -5.72 -7.49 3.34
N SER A 63 -5.13 -8.66 3.57
CA SER A 63 -3.75 -8.83 4.00
C SER A 63 -2.95 -9.38 2.82
N ALA A 64 -1.87 -8.71 2.44
CA ALA A 64 -0.96 -9.12 1.39
C ALA A 64 0.46 -9.29 1.95
N PRO A 65 0.73 -10.39 2.69
CA PRO A 65 2.02 -10.63 3.30
C PRO A 65 3.10 -10.80 2.22
N PHE A 66 4.26 -10.16 2.43
CA PHE A 66 5.37 -10.19 1.51
C PHE A 66 6.67 -10.47 2.28
N PRO A 67 7.10 -11.76 2.40
CA PRO A 67 8.22 -12.15 3.24
C PRO A 67 9.52 -11.41 2.95
N GLU A 68 9.79 -11.11 1.68
CA GLU A 68 11.01 -10.44 1.23
C GLU A 68 11.10 -8.98 1.71
N VAL A 69 9.96 -8.35 2.01
CA VAL A 69 9.89 -6.98 2.52
C VAL A 69 9.54 -6.93 4.00
N GLY A 70 8.43 -7.58 4.39
CA GLY A 70 7.87 -7.55 5.73
C GLY A 70 8.33 -8.69 6.64
N GLY A 71 8.84 -9.78 6.07
CA GLY A 71 9.15 -11.02 6.80
C GLY A 71 7.92 -11.87 7.15
N GLU A 72 6.73 -11.40 6.82
CA GLU A 72 5.45 -12.05 7.12
C GLU A 72 5.07 -13.02 6.01
N THR A 73 4.83 -14.30 6.35
CA THR A 73 4.31 -15.32 5.44
C THR A 73 2.79 -15.39 5.55
N ARG A 74 2.12 -15.99 4.54
CA ARG A 74 0.67 -16.23 4.61
C ARG A 74 0.27 -17.02 5.85
N ASP A 75 1.03 -18.06 6.23
CA ASP A 75 0.70 -18.89 7.39
C ASP A 75 0.88 -18.14 8.72
N SER A 76 1.93 -17.33 8.86
CA SER A 76 2.12 -16.48 10.04
C SER A 76 1.02 -15.41 10.11
N CYS A 77 0.63 -14.83 8.98
CA CYS A 77 -0.45 -13.87 8.87
C CYS A 77 -1.81 -14.49 9.27
N LEU A 78 -2.16 -15.68 8.75
CA LEU A 78 -3.38 -16.41 9.14
C LEU A 78 -3.43 -16.73 10.64
N THR A 79 -2.29 -17.11 11.21
CA THR A 79 -2.19 -17.38 12.65
C THR A 79 -2.44 -16.11 13.46
N THR A 80 -1.84 -15.00 13.08
CA THR A 80 -2.01 -13.70 13.72
C THR A 80 -3.43 -13.17 13.56
N LEU A 81 -4.03 -13.32 12.37
CA LEU A 81 -5.43 -12.94 12.12
C LEU A 81 -6.37 -13.65 13.09
N ARG A 82 -6.20 -14.98 13.34
CA ARG A 82 -7.02 -15.72 14.32
C ARG A 82 -6.91 -15.14 15.73
N GLN A 83 -5.69 -14.80 16.15
CA GLN A 83 -5.44 -14.26 17.49
C GLN A 83 -6.06 -12.88 17.66
N LEU A 84 -5.83 -11.97 16.69
CA LEU A 84 -6.33 -10.61 16.76
C LEU A 84 -7.84 -10.53 16.56
N ALA A 85 -8.41 -11.31 15.64
CA ALA A 85 -9.86 -11.33 15.40
C ALA A 85 -10.66 -11.69 16.67
N ALA A 86 -10.17 -12.63 17.47
CA ALA A 86 -10.82 -13.02 18.73
C ALA A 86 -10.91 -11.86 19.75
N THR A 87 -9.97 -10.91 19.73
CA THR A 87 -10.00 -9.74 20.62
C THR A 87 -10.92 -8.61 20.14
N LEU A 88 -11.33 -8.65 18.87
CA LEU A 88 -12.18 -7.62 18.28
C LEU A 88 -13.69 -7.93 18.39
N ILE A 89 -14.05 -9.19 18.66
CA ILE A 89 -15.46 -9.56 18.84
C ILE A 89 -16.05 -8.85 20.06
N GLY A 90 -17.19 -8.19 19.86
CA GLY A 90 -17.86 -7.39 20.88
C GLY A 90 -17.42 -5.92 20.91
N GLU A 91 -16.34 -5.57 20.25
CA GLU A 91 -15.83 -4.19 20.18
C GLU A 91 -16.60 -3.35 19.13
N SER A 92 -16.56 -2.03 19.26
CA SER A 92 -17.17 -1.09 18.30
C SER A 92 -16.19 -0.81 17.17
N ALA A 93 -16.63 -0.99 15.93
CA ALA A 93 -15.84 -0.62 14.75
C ALA A 93 -15.49 0.88 14.70
N GLY A 94 -16.28 1.74 15.34
CA GLY A 94 -15.97 3.16 15.49
C GLY A 94 -14.74 3.44 16.36
N CYS A 95 -14.31 2.48 17.19
CA CYS A 95 -13.10 2.56 18.00
C CYS A 95 -11.84 2.12 17.24
N TYR A 96 -11.88 2.05 15.91
CA TYR A 96 -10.81 1.51 15.06
C TYR A 96 -9.41 2.04 15.39
N ALA A 97 -9.27 3.31 15.76
CA ALA A 97 -7.96 3.88 16.07
C ALA A 97 -7.37 3.30 17.37
N LEU A 98 -8.21 3.08 18.40
CA LEU A 98 -7.79 2.46 19.65
C LEU A 98 -7.46 0.98 19.41
N LEU A 99 -8.35 0.25 18.73
CA LEU A 99 -8.18 -1.17 18.43
C LEU A 99 -6.95 -1.43 17.57
N ALA A 100 -6.65 -0.56 16.60
CA ALA A 100 -5.42 -0.63 15.81
C ALA A 100 -4.16 -0.47 16.68
N ALA A 101 -4.17 0.44 17.66
CA ALA A 101 -3.06 0.61 18.58
C ALA A 101 -2.86 -0.63 19.48
N GLU A 102 -3.93 -1.25 19.95
CA GLU A 102 -3.89 -2.49 20.74
C GLU A 102 -3.37 -3.67 19.90
N MET A 103 -3.84 -3.80 18.65
CA MET A 103 -3.33 -4.80 17.72
C MET A 103 -1.83 -4.59 17.42
N ALA A 104 -1.37 -3.33 17.29
CA ALA A 104 0.03 -3.02 17.07
C ALA A 104 0.92 -3.43 18.26
N GLN A 105 0.44 -3.29 19.48
CA GLN A 105 1.14 -3.76 20.68
C GLN A 105 1.16 -5.29 20.78
N THR A 106 0.08 -5.95 20.40
CA THR A 106 -0.06 -7.41 20.47
C THR A 106 0.72 -8.13 19.38
N ALA A 107 0.73 -7.58 18.16
CA ALA A 107 1.36 -8.18 16.98
C ALA A 107 2.24 -7.17 16.22
N PRO A 108 3.32 -6.63 16.83
CA PRO A 108 4.13 -5.56 16.23
C PRO A 108 4.82 -5.96 14.93
N PHE A 109 5.13 -7.26 14.77
CA PHE A 109 5.85 -7.80 13.60
C PHE A 109 4.93 -8.39 12.52
N HIS A 110 3.60 -8.15 12.62
CA HIS A 110 2.61 -8.67 11.67
C HIS A 110 1.73 -7.55 11.10
N PRO A 111 2.33 -6.57 10.41
CA PRO A 111 1.59 -5.41 9.91
C PRO A 111 0.57 -5.77 8.81
N ALA A 112 0.82 -6.81 7.98
CA ALA A 112 -0.14 -7.22 6.96
C ALA A 112 -1.40 -7.83 7.58
N ALA A 113 -1.27 -8.64 8.65
CA ALA A 113 -2.43 -9.15 9.38
C ALA A 113 -3.24 -8.00 10.00
N ARG A 114 -2.57 -7.03 10.64
CA ARG A 114 -3.23 -5.84 11.20
C ARG A 114 -3.92 -5.03 10.11
N CYS A 115 -3.25 -4.79 8.99
CA CYS A 115 -3.79 -4.03 7.86
C CYS A 115 -5.11 -4.61 7.34
N GLY A 116 -5.21 -5.93 7.20
CA GLY A 116 -6.44 -6.60 6.77
C GLY A 116 -7.61 -6.36 7.73
N LEU A 117 -7.39 -6.50 9.03
CA LEU A 117 -8.41 -6.24 10.05
C LEU A 117 -8.76 -4.76 10.15
N GLU A 118 -7.77 -3.87 10.15
CA GLU A 118 -7.99 -2.41 10.20
C GLU A 118 -8.80 -1.94 8.98
N THR A 119 -8.43 -2.37 7.78
CA THR A 119 -9.16 -2.02 6.56
C THR A 119 -10.61 -2.50 6.60
N ALA A 120 -10.84 -3.77 7.00
CA ALA A 120 -12.20 -4.31 7.09
C ALA A 120 -13.05 -3.60 8.15
N MET A 121 -12.47 -3.27 9.29
CA MET A 121 -13.13 -2.57 10.38
C MET A 121 -13.49 -1.13 9.98
N ILE A 122 -12.58 -0.40 9.36
CA ILE A 122 -12.79 0.97 8.88
C ILE A 122 -13.82 0.97 7.75
N ASP A 123 -13.78 -0.01 6.82
CA ASP A 123 -14.78 -0.16 5.76
C ASP A 123 -16.19 -0.42 6.35
N ALA A 124 -16.30 -1.33 7.33
CA ALA A 124 -17.56 -1.61 8.02
C ALA A 124 -18.11 -0.35 8.71
N TYR A 125 -17.27 0.40 9.44
CA TYR A 125 -17.65 1.65 10.08
C TYR A 125 -18.12 2.68 9.07
N CYS A 126 -17.38 2.91 7.98
CA CYS A 126 -17.77 3.86 6.93
C CYS A 126 -19.09 3.47 6.26
N ARG A 127 -19.36 2.18 6.08
CA ARG A 127 -20.64 1.69 5.54
C ARG A 127 -21.78 1.88 6.52
N SER A 128 -21.59 1.61 7.80
CA SER A 128 -22.63 1.80 8.83
C SER A 128 -22.99 3.28 9.02
N THR A 129 -22.03 4.19 8.79
CA THR A 129 -22.21 5.64 8.83
C THR A 129 -22.55 6.26 7.46
N GLN A 130 -22.63 5.43 6.41
CA GLN A 130 -23.00 5.82 5.05
C GLN A 130 -22.08 6.87 4.40
N ILE A 131 -20.79 6.85 4.72
CA ILE A 131 -19.78 7.72 4.11
C ILE A 131 -18.80 6.89 3.27
N PRO A 132 -18.29 7.42 2.14
CA PRO A 132 -17.13 6.83 1.47
C PRO A 132 -15.90 6.86 2.37
N MET A 133 -15.00 5.87 2.28
CA MET A 133 -13.83 5.80 3.17
C MET A 133 -12.92 7.02 3.02
N TRP A 134 -12.77 7.59 1.83
CA TRP A 134 -11.98 8.80 1.62
C TRP A 134 -12.52 10.03 2.36
N GLN A 135 -13.82 10.07 2.67
CA GLN A 135 -14.42 11.16 3.44
C GLN A 135 -14.00 11.09 4.93
N LEU A 136 -13.75 9.90 5.46
CA LEU A 136 -13.22 9.71 6.82
C LEU A 136 -11.87 10.42 7.00
N TRP A 137 -11.07 10.49 5.95
CA TRP A 137 -9.76 11.13 5.92
C TRP A 137 -9.80 12.63 5.52
N GLY A 138 -10.98 13.22 5.42
CA GLY A 138 -11.16 14.65 5.15
C GLY A 138 -11.47 15.03 3.70
N GLY A 139 -11.64 14.06 2.80
CA GLY A 139 -11.98 14.30 1.40
C GLY A 139 -13.38 14.95 1.25
N GLN A 140 -13.49 15.93 0.35
CA GLN A 140 -14.76 16.62 0.07
C GLN A 140 -15.06 16.68 -1.44
N ASP A 141 -14.10 17.14 -2.25
CA ASP A 141 -14.21 17.22 -3.72
C ASP A 141 -13.10 16.34 -4.32
N VAL A 142 -13.41 15.06 -4.45
CA VAL A 142 -12.45 14.06 -4.92
C VAL A 142 -12.45 13.99 -6.44
N ARG A 143 -11.24 13.86 -7.02
CA ARG A 143 -11.03 13.81 -8.47
C ARG A 143 -10.15 12.62 -8.83
N SER A 144 -10.22 12.24 -10.10
CA SER A 144 -9.28 11.24 -10.65
C SER A 144 -7.82 11.66 -10.43
N ARG A 145 -6.97 10.70 -10.17
CA ARG A 145 -5.52 10.87 -9.97
C ARG A 145 -4.77 9.91 -10.88
N GLU A 146 -3.60 10.30 -11.32
CA GLU A 146 -2.75 9.41 -12.11
C GLU A 146 -1.94 8.50 -11.20
N THR A 147 -1.80 7.24 -11.60
CA THR A 147 -0.82 6.29 -11.05
C THR A 147 0.29 6.04 -12.07
N ASP A 148 1.46 5.68 -11.58
CA ASP A 148 2.52 5.09 -12.41
C ASP A 148 2.17 3.67 -12.83
N ILE A 149 3.09 3.00 -13.51
CA ILE A 149 3.03 1.58 -13.82
C ILE A 149 4.40 0.93 -13.68
N THR A 150 4.43 -0.20 -12.99
CA THR A 150 5.66 -0.94 -12.72
C THR A 150 6.08 -1.79 -13.91
N ILE A 151 7.36 -1.67 -14.29
CA ILE A 151 8.05 -2.57 -15.21
C ILE A 151 9.04 -3.40 -14.39
N PRO A 152 8.82 -4.72 -14.24
CA PRO A 152 9.70 -5.60 -13.47
C PRO A 152 11.09 -5.72 -14.11
N ILE A 153 12.04 -6.29 -13.38
CA ILE A 153 13.35 -6.67 -13.95
C ILE A 153 13.11 -7.76 -15.00
N ALA A 154 13.48 -7.49 -16.23
CA ALA A 154 13.28 -8.37 -17.39
C ALA A 154 14.36 -8.13 -18.45
N THR A 155 14.33 -8.88 -19.56
CA THR A 155 15.18 -8.59 -20.70
C THR A 155 14.83 -7.22 -21.30
N LEU A 156 15.77 -6.63 -22.05
CA LEU A 156 15.58 -5.34 -22.70
C LEU A 156 14.34 -5.36 -23.60
N GLU A 157 14.18 -6.41 -24.42
CA GLU A 157 13.06 -6.58 -25.36
C GLU A 157 11.73 -6.67 -24.63
N LYS A 158 11.69 -7.46 -23.53
CA LYS A 158 10.48 -7.60 -22.71
C LYS A 158 10.12 -6.27 -22.02
N SER A 159 11.10 -5.56 -21.50
CA SER A 159 10.89 -4.23 -20.85
C SER A 159 10.29 -3.23 -21.85
N VAL A 160 10.83 -3.15 -23.08
CA VAL A 160 10.30 -2.28 -24.14
C VAL A 160 8.89 -2.71 -24.56
N SER A 161 8.64 -4.02 -24.69
CA SER A 161 7.32 -4.54 -25.06
C SER A 161 6.25 -4.19 -24.00
N LEU A 162 6.54 -4.39 -22.70
CA LEU A 162 5.65 -4.03 -21.60
C LEU A 162 5.38 -2.54 -21.59
N ALA A 163 6.44 -1.71 -21.65
CA ALA A 163 6.32 -0.26 -21.64
C ALA A 163 5.48 0.26 -22.80
N ARG A 164 5.62 -0.30 -24.02
CA ARG A 164 4.77 0.05 -25.18
C ARG A 164 3.31 -0.29 -24.96
N GLY A 165 3.02 -1.46 -24.37
CA GLY A 165 1.66 -1.88 -24.05
C GLY A 165 0.97 -0.91 -23.07
N TRP A 166 1.66 -0.50 -22.02
CA TRP A 166 1.16 0.45 -21.04
C TRP A 166 1.11 1.89 -21.58
N TYR A 167 2.09 2.29 -22.37
CA TYR A 167 2.08 3.59 -23.06
C TYR A 167 0.84 3.76 -23.94
N ALA A 168 0.44 2.73 -24.67
CA ALA A 168 -0.77 2.72 -25.48
C ALA A 168 -2.05 2.88 -24.65
N GLN A 169 -2.03 2.51 -23.35
CA GLN A 169 -3.11 2.70 -22.40
C GLN A 169 -3.06 4.06 -21.69
N GLY A 170 -2.09 4.93 -22.02
CA GLY A 170 -2.01 6.30 -21.51
C GLY A 170 -0.98 6.53 -20.41
N PHE A 171 -0.27 5.51 -19.96
CA PHE A 171 0.78 5.68 -18.94
C PHE A 171 1.97 6.47 -19.49
N ARG A 172 2.51 7.37 -18.67
CA ARG A 172 3.68 8.21 -18.99
C ARG A 172 4.74 8.20 -17.90
N LEU A 173 4.41 7.75 -16.70
CA LEU A 173 5.32 7.53 -15.59
C LEU A 173 5.53 6.02 -15.42
N PHE A 174 6.77 5.58 -15.60
CA PHE A 174 7.16 4.17 -15.51
C PHE A 174 8.04 3.94 -14.29
N LYS A 175 7.58 3.12 -13.37
CA LYS A 175 8.38 2.65 -12.24
C LYS A 175 9.21 1.45 -12.70
N MET A 176 10.50 1.68 -12.92
CA MET A 176 11.44 0.65 -13.37
C MET A 176 12.06 -0.04 -12.16
N LYS A 177 11.84 -1.34 -12.03
CA LYS A 177 12.58 -2.14 -11.03
C LYS A 177 14.02 -2.32 -11.50
N VAL A 178 14.96 -1.95 -10.62
CA VAL A 178 16.41 -1.89 -10.88
C VAL A 178 17.17 -2.45 -9.66
N GLY A 179 18.51 -2.46 -9.70
CA GLY A 179 19.33 -2.82 -8.54
C GLY A 179 20.04 -4.18 -8.63
N ASN A 180 19.94 -4.88 -9.77
CA ASN A 180 20.68 -6.14 -9.98
C ASN A 180 21.96 -5.98 -10.79
N ASP A 181 21.93 -5.13 -11.83
CA ASP A 181 23.06 -4.87 -12.73
C ASP A 181 22.89 -3.47 -13.31
N VAL A 182 23.72 -2.54 -12.86
CA VAL A 182 23.65 -1.11 -13.22
C VAL A 182 23.68 -0.88 -14.73
N ASP A 183 24.57 -1.59 -15.44
CA ASP A 183 24.72 -1.40 -16.88
C ASP A 183 23.52 -1.94 -17.65
N GLN A 184 22.94 -3.05 -17.22
CA GLN A 184 21.73 -3.59 -17.83
C GLN A 184 20.52 -2.69 -17.51
N ASP A 185 20.42 -2.20 -16.29
CA ASP A 185 19.34 -1.30 -15.86
C ASP A 185 19.37 -0.01 -16.70
N ILE A 186 20.55 0.62 -16.88
CA ILE A 186 20.72 1.79 -17.74
C ILE A 186 20.27 1.48 -19.17
N ARG A 187 20.72 0.35 -19.76
CA ARG A 187 20.36 -0.04 -21.14
C ARG A 187 18.85 -0.28 -21.29
N ARG A 188 18.19 -0.86 -20.26
CA ARG A 188 16.74 -1.06 -20.28
C ARG A 188 15.98 0.26 -20.28
N LEU A 189 16.35 1.20 -19.40
CA LEU A 189 15.73 2.52 -19.35
C LEU A 189 15.98 3.31 -20.65
N GLU A 190 17.22 3.26 -21.19
CA GLU A 190 17.60 3.91 -22.45
C GLU A 190 16.75 3.39 -23.62
N ALA A 191 16.59 2.07 -23.74
CA ALA A 191 15.78 1.46 -24.79
C ALA A 191 14.28 1.82 -24.68
N VAL A 192 13.74 1.86 -23.47
CA VAL A 192 12.37 2.31 -23.23
C VAL A 192 12.23 3.79 -23.57
N HIS A 193 13.15 4.64 -23.14
CA HIS A 193 13.16 6.08 -23.43
C HIS A 193 13.17 6.37 -24.94
N HIS A 194 14.07 5.72 -25.69
CA HIS A 194 14.15 5.91 -27.14
C HIS A 194 12.92 5.37 -27.90
N SER A 195 12.17 4.46 -27.29
CA SER A 195 10.97 3.86 -27.90
C SER A 195 9.69 4.67 -27.68
N LEU A 196 9.65 5.57 -26.68
CA LEU A 196 8.43 6.21 -26.18
C LEU A 196 8.70 7.69 -25.86
N PRO A 197 8.05 8.64 -26.57
CA PRO A 197 8.24 10.05 -26.29
C PRO A 197 7.49 10.51 -25.05
N GLY A 198 8.05 11.50 -24.33
CA GLY A 198 7.38 12.20 -23.24
C GLY A 198 7.12 11.37 -21.99
N ILE A 199 7.98 10.40 -21.70
CA ILE A 199 7.90 9.56 -20.52
C ILE A 199 8.89 10.00 -19.44
N SER A 200 8.57 9.63 -18.19
CA SER A 200 9.43 9.80 -17.02
C SER A 200 9.62 8.47 -16.29
N PHE A 201 10.66 8.38 -15.49
CA PHE A 201 11.02 7.18 -14.75
C PHE A 201 11.07 7.42 -13.25
N ILE A 202 10.57 6.44 -12.49
CA ILE A 202 10.98 6.16 -11.12
C ILE A 202 11.95 4.99 -11.18
N GLY A 203 13.11 5.10 -10.55
CA GLY A 203 14.04 3.99 -10.37
C GLY A 203 13.86 3.40 -9.00
N ASP A 204 13.26 2.21 -8.92
CA ASP A 204 13.05 1.51 -7.64
C ASP A 204 14.13 0.45 -7.46
N GLY A 205 15.07 0.74 -6.56
CA GLY A 205 16.20 -0.13 -6.26
C GLY A 205 15.87 -1.33 -5.39
N ASN A 206 14.77 -1.29 -4.65
CA ASN A 206 14.41 -2.30 -3.64
C ASN A 206 15.63 -2.75 -2.81
N GLN A 207 16.44 -1.78 -2.38
CA GLN A 207 17.66 -1.99 -1.58
C GLN A 207 18.83 -2.62 -2.36
N GLY A 208 18.77 -2.74 -3.68
CA GLY A 208 19.71 -3.52 -4.49
C GLY A 208 21.02 -2.79 -4.86
N PHE A 209 21.11 -1.47 -4.71
CA PHE A 209 22.33 -0.74 -5.03
C PHE A 209 23.23 -0.53 -3.82
N SER A 210 24.53 -0.45 -4.07
CA SER A 210 25.46 0.36 -3.26
C SER A 210 25.29 1.84 -3.61
N ARG A 211 25.83 2.73 -2.78
CA ARG A 211 25.85 4.17 -3.08
C ARG A 211 26.50 4.48 -4.44
N GLU A 212 27.64 3.87 -4.72
CA GLU A 212 28.41 4.07 -5.95
C GLU A 212 27.65 3.62 -7.19
N GLU A 213 26.97 2.48 -7.10
CA GLU A 213 26.12 1.94 -8.17
C GLU A 213 24.92 2.85 -8.44
N CYS A 214 24.26 3.38 -7.41
CA CYS A 214 23.17 4.31 -7.56
C CYS A 214 23.62 5.63 -8.23
N LEU A 215 24.78 6.15 -7.85
CA LEU A 215 25.35 7.35 -8.51
C LEU A 215 25.68 7.06 -9.99
N ALA A 216 26.24 5.89 -10.30
CA ALA A 216 26.52 5.47 -11.67
C ALA A 216 25.21 5.32 -12.49
N PHE A 217 24.19 4.71 -11.91
CA PHE A 217 22.87 4.57 -12.50
C PHE A 217 22.24 5.94 -12.85
N ALA A 218 22.13 6.84 -11.88
CA ALA A 218 21.55 8.17 -12.09
C ALA A 218 22.33 8.98 -13.16
N LYS A 219 23.67 8.88 -13.15
CA LYS A 219 24.52 9.49 -14.18
C LYS A 219 24.28 8.88 -15.56
N GLY A 220 24.11 7.56 -15.64
CA GLY A 220 23.80 6.82 -16.87
C GLY A 220 22.48 7.28 -17.48
N VAL A 221 21.42 7.34 -16.66
CA VAL A 221 20.10 7.80 -17.11
C VAL A 221 20.15 9.24 -17.64
N ARG A 222 20.87 10.11 -16.95
CA ARG A 222 21.05 11.51 -17.39
C ARG A 222 21.77 11.62 -18.74
N ARG A 223 22.71 10.72 -19.07
CA ARG A 223 23.50 10.77 -20.32
C ARG A 223 22.64 10.58 -21.57
N PHE A 224 21.62 9.75 -21.52
CA PHE A 224 20.71 9.59 -22.67
C PHE A 224 19.49 10.54 -22.62
N GLY A 225 19.44 11.45 -21.64
CA GLY A 225 18.36 12.42 -21.50
C GLY A 225 17.10 11.86 -20.84
N GLY A 226 17.18 10.74 -20.16
CA GLY A 226 16.07 10.13 -19.41
C GLY A 226 15.64 11.02 -18.25
N ALA A 227 14.33 11.23 -18.11
CA ALA A 227 13.73 11.99 -17.02
C ALA A 227 13.54 11.07 -15.79
N LEU A 228 14.59 10.92 -14.98
CA LEU A 228 14.51 10.21 -13.69
C LEU A 228 13.97 11.18 -12.63
N VAL A 229 12.70 11.01 -12.25
CA VAL A 229 11.98 11.92 -11.34
C VAL A 229 12.08 11.52 -9.89
N LEU A 230 12.39 10.24 -9.61
CA LEU A 230 12.52 9.70 -8.27
C LEU A 230 13.47 8.50 -8.25
N LEU A 231 14.20 8.36 -7.15
CA LEU A 231 14.89 7.13 -6.74
C LEU A 231 14.22 6.59 -5.49
N GLU A 232 13.57 5.43 -5.60
CA GLU A 232 12.93 4.77 -4.48
C GLU A 232 13.85 3.71 -3.90
N GLN A 233 14.03 3.75 -2.59
CA GLN A 233 14.86 2.85 -1.76
C GLN A 233 16.09 2.28 -2.48
N PRO A 234 17.03 3.12 -2.89
CA PRO A 234 18.17 2.66 -3.68
C PRO A 234 19.10 1.71 -2.93
N VAL A 235 19.32 1.94 -1.64
CA VAL A 235 20.26 1.20 -0.79
C VAL A 235 19.53 0.46 0.34
N VAL A 236 20.24 -0.40 1.08
CA VAL A 236 19.70 -1.13 2.22
C VAL A 236 19.04 -0.17 3.21
N ARG A 237 17.91 -0.59 3.77
CA ARG A 237 16.98 0.25 4.54
C ARG A 237 17.60 0.99 5.73
N ASP A 238 18.63 0.39 6.35
CA ASP A 238 19.26 0.95 7.54
C ASP A 238 20.40 1.93 7.20
N ASP A 239 20.75 2.08 5.91
CA ASP A 239 21.82 2.99 5.44
C ASP A 239 21.27 4.37 5.05
N LEU A 240 20.78 5.10 6.05
CA LEU A 240 20.24 6.45 5.86
C LEU A 240 21.33 7.47 5.45
N ASP A 241 22.59 7.23 5.82
CA ASP A 241 23.71 8.07 5.43
C ASP A 241 23.95 8.02 3.91
N SER A 242 23.92 6.82 3.32
CA SER A 242 24.02 6.67 1.87
C SER A 242 22.80 7.25 1.15
N MET A 243 21.58 7.12 1.69
CA MET A 243 20.39 7.77 1.13
C MET A 243 20.54 9.29 1.11
N THR A 244 20.99 9.90 2.21
CA THR A 244 21.29 11.34 2.30
C THR A 244 22.32 11.77 1.26
N ALA A 245 23.38 10.98 1.11
CA ALA A 245 24.44 11.27 0.13
C ALA A 245 23.96 11.15 -1.31
N ILE A 246 23.20 10.09 -1.65
CA ILE A 246 22.61 9.88 -2.98
C ILE A 246 21.70 11.06 -3.35
N ARG A 247 20.81 11.46 -2.46
CA ARG A 247 19.93 12.61 -2.64
C ARG A 247 20.72 13.89 -3.00
N ARG A 248 21.76 14.18 -2.23
CA ARG A 248 22.61 15.36 -2.45
C ARG A 248 23.41 15.26 -3.75
N ASP A 249 24.05 14.12 -4.00
CA ASP A 249 25.07 13.98 -5.05
C ASP A 249 24.43 13.73 -6.43
N THR A 250 23.24 13.14 -6.51
CA THR A 250 22.50 12.96 -7.77
C THR A 250 21.66 14.17 -8.14
N GLY A 251 21.11 14.88 -7.15
CA GLY A 251 20.09 15.90 -7.33
C GLY A 251 18.74 15.34 -7.79
N VAL A 252 18.57 14.01 -7.76
CA VAL A 252 17.28 13.33 -7.98
C VAL A 252 16.60 13.14 -6.63
N PRO A 253 15.31 13.47 -6.50
CA PRO A 253 14.58 13.20 -5.27
C PRO A 253 14.64 11.72 -4.87
N VAL A 254 14.71 11.46 -3.56
CA VAL A 254 14.76 10.11 -2.99
C VAL A 254 13.49 9.83 -2.19
N ALA A 255 12.93 8.62 -2.36
CA ALA A 255 11.84 8.10 -1.53
C ALA A 255 12.34 7.00 -0.60
N ALA A 256 11.96 7.09 0.68
CA ALA A 256 12.15 6.03 1.66
C ALA A 256 10.94 5.09 1.63
N ASP A 257 11.16 3.81 1.30
CA ASP A 257 10.16 2.74 1.31
C ASP A 257 10.44 1.76 2.45
N GLU A 258 11.36 0.81 2.26
CA GLU A 258 11.67 -0.20 3.27
C GLU A 258 12.35 0.40 4.52
N SER A 259 12.90 1.58 4.41
CA SER A 259 13.43 2.34 5.56
C SER A 259 12.35 2.86 6.51
N VAL A 260 11.05 2.83 6.14
CA VAL A 260 9.95 3.31 6.98
C VAL A 260 8.92 2.20 7.15
N ARG A 261 8.89 1.61 8.34
CA ARG A 261 7.97 0.54 8.77
C ARG A 261 7.20 0.90 10.03
N SER A 262 7.52 2.06 10.61
CA SER A 262 6.90 2.59 11.81
C SER A 262 6.99 4.11 11.81
N LEU A 263 6.22 4.75 12.67
CA LEU A 263 6.33 6.19 12.92
C LEU A 263 7.70 6.58 13.49
N ALA A 264 8.36 5.69 14.21
CA ALA A 264 9.72 5.90 14.70
C ALA A 264 10.72 5.99 13.54
N ASP A 265 10.67 5.02 12.61
CA ASP A 265 11.53 5.03 11.42
C ASP A 265 11.32 6.29 10.57
N ALA A 266 10.06 6.71 10.40
CA ALA A 266 9.76 7.95 9.67
C ALA A 266 10.42 9.17 10.31
N ARG A 267 10.42 9.26 11.65
CA ARG A 267 11.10 10.32 12.38
C ARG A 267 12.61 10.28 12.20
N ASP A 268 13.21 9.10 12.14
CA ASP A 268 14.66 8.94 11.91
C ASP A 268 15.03 9.39 10.48
N VAL A 269 14.27 8.99 9.46
CA VAL A 269 14.43 9.46 8.07
C VAL A 269 14.31 10.99 7.98
N ILE A 270 13.33 11.57 8.66
CA ILE A 270 13.11 13.02 8.72
C ILE A 270 14.29 13.72 9.40
N ALA A 271 14.70 13.25 10.57
CA ALA A 271 15.78 13.86 11.38
C ALA A 271 17.11 13.87 10.63
N GLN A 272 17.40 12.82 9.85
CA GLN A 272 18.62 12.70 9.05
C GLN A 272 18.52 13.34 7.66
N SER A 273 17.34 13.85 7.29
CA SER A 273 17.06 14.38 5.95
C SER A 273 17.41 13.37 4.84
N ALA A 274 17.13 12.08 5.10
CA ALA A 274 17.57 10.98 4.26
C ALA A 274 16.73 10.82 2.99
N ALA A 275 15.53 11.44 2.93
CA ALA A 275 14.64 11.35 1.78
C ALA A 275 13.88 12.67 1.56
N ASP A 276 13.32 12.83 0.36
CA ASP A 276 12.39 13.91 -0.03
C ASP A 276 10.94 13.44 0.09
N TYR A 277 10.73 12.11 -0.07
CA TYR A 277 9.44 11.45 0.01
C TYR A 277 9.48 10.30 1.01
N ILE A 278 8.35 10.06 1.67
CA ILE A 278 8.09 8.79 2.35
C ILE A 278 7.02 8.05 1.54
N ASN A 279 7.31 6.80 1.16
CA ASN A 279 6.35 5.92 0.48
C ASN A 279 5.48 5.23 1.53
N ILE A 280 4.23 5.67 1.59
CA ILE A 280 3.20 5.10 2.46
C ILE A 280 2.71 3.80 1.84
N LYS A 281 2.90 2.68 2.56
CA LYS A 281 2.31 1.37 2.23
C LYS A 281 1.62 0.84 3.47
N ILE A 282 0.30 0.76 3.44
CA ILE A 282 -0.49 0.30 4.61
C ILE A 282 -0.11 -1.12 5.06
N MET A 283 0.39 -1.96 4.15
CA MET A 283 0.87 -3.30 4.46
C MET A 283 2.14 -3.35 5.31
N LYS A 284 2.90 -2.25 5.39
CA LYS A 284 4.11 -2.17 6.25
C LYS A 284 3.81 -1.78 7.69
N THR A 285 2.66 -1.14 7.93
CA THR A 285 2.41 -0.43 9.20
C THR A 285 1.04 -0.71 9.81
N GLY A 286 0.05 -1.10 9.01
CA GLY A 286 -1.37 -0.94 9.28
C GLY A 286 -1.86 0.42 8.76
N VAL A 287 -3.18 0.62 8.74
CA VAL A 287 -3.81 1.82 8.16
C VAL A 287 -3.66 3.02 9.09
N VAL A 288 -3.91 2.84 10.37
CA VAL A 288 -3.91 3.94 11.35
C VAL A 288 -2.51 4.50 11.56
N GLU A 289 -1.49 3.65 11.64
CA GLU A 289 -0.10 4.09 11.74
C GLU A 289 0.38 4.75 10.44
N ALA A 290 -0.08 4.26 9.28
CA ALA A 290 0.21 4.91 7.98
C ALA A 290 -0.28 6.37 7.94
N VAL A 291 -1.44 6.67 8.51
CA VAL A 291 -1.95 8.05 8.65
C VAL A 291 -1.04 8.88 9.53
N ALA A 292 -0.64 8.36 10.69
CA ALA A 292 0.27 9.08 11.59
C ALA A 292 1.65 9.35 10.95
N ILE A 293 2.17 8.41 10.15
CA ILE A 293 3.40 8.60 9.37
C ILE A 293 3.21 9.70 8.33
N ALA A 294 2.09 9.68 7.59
CA ALA A 294 1.80 10.69 6.58
C ALA A 294 1.70 12.10 7.21
N GLU A 295 1.01 12.23 8.33
CA GLU A 295 0.91 13.51 9.06
C GLU A 295 2.28 14.02 9.53
N ALA A 296 3.11 13.14 10.12
CA ALA A 296 4.45 13.50 10.57
C ALA A 296 5.35 13.92 9.40
N THR A 297 5.24 13.24 8.26
CA THR A 297 5.98 13.53 7.02
C THR A 297 5.63 14.94 6.49
N LEU A 298 4.34 15.23 6.39
CA LEU A 298 3.85 16.54 5.93
C LEU A 298 4.22 17.67 6.91
N ALA A 299 4.12 17.42 8.21
CA ALA A 299 4.51 18.40 9.23
C ALA A 299 6.01 18.76 9.16
N ALA A 300 6.85 17.83 8.70
CA ALA A 300 8.28 18.05 8.47
C ALA A 300 8.59 18.72 7.10
N GLY A 301 7.59 18.97 6.27
CA GLY A 301 7.75 19.58 4.95
C GLY A 301 8.24 18.62 3.87
N LEU A 302 8.25 17.32 4.13
CA LEU A 302 8.51 16.29 3.13
C LEU A 302 7.22 16.00 2.33
N LYS A 303 7.37 15.27 1.24
CA LYS A 303 6.28 14.86 0.35
C LYS A 303 5.88 13.41 0.59
N LEU A 304 4.70 13.04 0.11
CA LEU A 304 4.19 11.69 0.20
C LEU A 304 4.16 11.01 -1.17
N MET A 305 4.63 9.78 -1.18
CA MET A 305 4.32 8.77 -2.18
C MET A 305 3.38 7.75 -1.53
N VAL A 306 2.54 7.10 -2.31
CA VAL A 306 1.76 5.94 -1.86
C VAL A 306 2.06 4.76 -2.77
N GLY A 307 2.25 3.60 -2.19
CA GLY A 307 2.46 2.35 -2.91
C GLY A 307 1.79 1.16 -2.24
N GLY A 308 2.16 -0.02 -2.66
CA GLY A 308 1.66 -1.27 -2.08
C GLY A 308 2.63 -2.44 -2.25
N MET A 309 2.18 -3.61 -1.83
CA MET A 309 2.80 -4.90 -2.15
C MET A 309 2.18 -5.43 -3.47
N VAL A 310 1.75 -6.69 -3.52
CA VAL A 310 0.96 -7.20 -4.64
C VAL A 310 -0.48 -7.38 -4.15
N GLU A 311 -1.24 -6.32 -4.26
CA GLU A 311 -2.54 -6.13 -3.61
C GLU A 311 -3.66 -6.03 -4.65
N THR A 312 -4.89 -6.36 -4.21
CA THR A 312 -6.09 -6.14 -5.01
C THR A 312 -6.64 -4.72 -4.80
N ARG A 313 -7.77 -4.41 -5.44
CA ARG A 313 -8.49 -3.14 -5.24
C ARG A 313 -9.11 -2.98 -3.84
N ILE A 314 -8.98 -3.94 -2.93
CA ILE A 314 -9.38 -3.78 -1.52
C ILE A 314 -8.33 -2.92 -0.81
N ALA A 315 -7.11 -3.40 -0.66
CA ALA A 315 -6.06 -2.67 0.04
C ALA A 315 -5.59 -1.44 -0.75
N MET A 316 -5.45 -1.55 -2.09
CA MET A 316 -5.18 -0.39 -2.94
C MET A 316 -6.29 0.66 -2.86
N GLY A 317 -7.57 0.26 -2.69
CA GLY A 317 -8.69 1.18 -2.47
C GLY A 317 -8.60 1.90 -1.13
N CYS A 318 -8.14 1.21 -0.08
CA CYS A 318 -7.84 1.84 1.20
C CYS A 318 -6.71 2.86 1.07
N SER A 319 -5.61 2.50 0.41
CA SER A 319 -4.50 3.43 0.10
C SER A 319 -4.96 4.62 -0.74
N PHE A 320 -5.79 4.39 -1.76
CA PHE A 320 -6.34 5.47 -2.58
C PHE A 320 -7.30 6.37 -1.77
N SER A 321 -8.01 5.83 -0.79
CA SER A 321 -8.84 6.64 0.10
C SER A 321 -8.03 7.66 0.92
N LEU A 322 -6.81 7.29 1.35
CA LEU A 322 -5.88 8.22 2.00
C LEU A 322 -5.46 9.34 1.04
N VAL A 323 -5.14 9.01 -0.22
CA VAL A 323 -4.79 10.00 -1.26
C VAL A 323 -5.92 10.99 -1.50
N LEU A 324 -7.16 10.50 -1.56
CA LEU A 324 -8.34 11.33 -1.80
C LEU A 324 -8.73 12.17 -0.58
N GLY A 325 -8.49 11.65 0.62
CA GLY A 325 -8.85 12.29 1.88
C GLY A 325 -7.81 13.27 2.38
N MET A 326 -6.54 12.88 2.32
CA MET A 326 -5.40 13.68 2.80
C MET A 326 -4.78 14.45 1.62
N LYS A 327 -4.12 15.55 1.93
CA LYS A 327 -3.33 16.31 0.94
C LYS A 327 -1.86 15.84 0.98
N GLY A 328 -1.10 16.14 -0.07
CA GLY A 328 0.35 15.98 -0.07
C GLY A 328 0.88 14.70 -0.73
N PHE A 329 0.02 13.85 -1.27
CA PHE A 329 0.43 12.74 -2.13
C PHE A 329 0.69 13.23 -3.55
N ASP A 330 1.97 13.26 -3.95
CA ASP A 330 2.40 13.72 -5.27
C ASP A 330 2.58 12.55 -6.26
N ILE A 331 3.04 11.39 -5.76
CA ILE A 331 3.35 10.20 -6.55
C ILE A 331 2.47 9.04 -6.07
N LEU A 332 1.78 8.41 -7.01
CA LEU A 332 0.92 7.27 -6.76
C LEU A 332 1.45 6.05 -7.52
N ASP A 333 1.71 4.97 -6.79
CA ASP A 333 2.12 3.65 -7.24
C ASP A 333 1.03 2.65 -6.79
N LEU A 334 -0.15 2.80 -7.40
CA LEU A 334 -1.36 2.03 -7.08
C LEU A 334 -1.76 1.15 -8.27
N ASP A 335 -0.78 0.56 -8.93
CA ASP A 335 -0.91 -0.16 -10.19
C ASP A 335 -1.05 -1.68 -10.04
N THR A 336 -0.76 -2.24 -8.86
CA THR A 336 -0.65 -3.70 -8.71
C THR A 336 -1.91 -4.48 -9.09
N PRO A 337 -3.15 -3.98 -8.92
CA PRO A 337 -4.33 -4.66 -9.47
C PRO A 337 -4.31 -4.85 -10.98
N LEU A 338 -3.61 -3.99 -11.73
CA LEU A 338 -3.43 -4.11 -13.20
C LEU A 338 -2.42 -5.19 -13.58
N LEU A 339 -1.56 -5.58 -12.66
CA LEU A 339 -0.53 -6.62 -12.86
C LEU A 339 -1.08 -8.02 -12.56
N LEU A 340 -2.21 -8.13 -11.87
CA LEU A 340 -2.90 -9.40 -11.61
C LEU A 340 -3.53 -9.94 -12.90
N ALA A 341 -3.49 -11.25 -13.08
CA ALA A 341 -4.10 -11.91 -14.24
C ALA A 341 -5.64 -11.79 -14.26
N THR A 342 -6.22 -11.66 -13.07
CA THR A 342 -7.66 -11.43 -12.88
C THR A 342 -7.87 -10.49 -11.72
N ASP A 343 -8.86 -9.60 -11.83
CA ASP A 343 -9.31 -8.80 -10.69
C ASP A 343 -10.50 -9.50 -10.01
N PRO A 344 -10.32 -10.03 -8.79
CA PRO A 344 -11.39 -10.74 -8.09
C PRO A 344 -12.42 -9.81 -7.44
N VAL A 345 -12.19 -8.50 -7.45
CA VAL A 345 -12.97 -7.51 -6.70
C VAL A 345 -13.99 -6.84 -7.59
N GLN A 346 -15.25 -6.77 -7.14
CA GLN A 346 -16.30 -6.01 -7.82
C GLN A 346 -16.64 -4.74 -7.04
N GLY A 347 -16.86 -3.63 -7.76
CA GLY A 347 -17.08 -2.31 -7.17
C GLY A 347 -15.78 -1.61 -6.77
N GLY A 348 -15.88 -0.59 -5.91
CA GLY A 348 -14.74 0.23 -5.50
C GLY A 348 -14.29 1.23 -6.57
N TYR A 349 -13.05 1.69 -6.46
CA TYR A 349 -12.46 2.57 -7.46
C TYR A 349 -12.18 1.84 -8.77
N GLY A 350 -12.01 2.61 -9.85
CA GLY A 350 -11.75 2.06 -11.18
C GLY A 350 -10.48 2.60 -11.83
N TYR A 351 -10.08 1.96 -12.92
CA TYR A 351 -9.00 2.45 -13.80
C TYR A 351 -9.56 2.87 -15.14
N ARG A 352 -9.08 4.01 -15.65
CA ARG A 352 -9.25 4.43 -17.04
C ARG A 352 -7.87 4.79 -17.60
N GLY A 353 -7.17 3.80 -18.12
CA GLY A 353 -5.75 3.90 -18.42
C GLY A 353 -4.96 4.18 -17.14
N ALA A 354 -4.13 5.22 -17.14
CA ALA A 354 -3.38 5.65 -15.95
C ALA A 354 -4.22 6.36 -14.88
N GLN A 355 -5.49 6.70 -15.19
CA GLN A 355 -6.35 7.44 -14.26
C GLN A 355 -7.05 6.48 -13.29
N LEU A 356 -6.89 6.73 -11.99
CA LEU A 356 -7.68 6.15 -10.91
C LEU A 356 -8.97 6.97 -10.77
N GLU A 357 -10.11 6.33 -10.94
CA GLU A 357 -11.42 6.98 -10.81
C GLU A 357 -12.01 6.72 -9.41
N PRO A 358 -12.31 7.77 -8.62
CA PRO A 358 -12.86 7.61 -7.29
C PRO A 358 -14.27 7.03 -7.33
N TRP A 359 -14.68 6.44 -6.20
CA TRP A 359 -16.05 5.95 -5.96
C TRP A 359 -16.80 6.91 -5.01
N HIS A 360 -18.14 6.80 -5.01
CA HIS A 360 -18.99 7.67 -4.18
C HIS A 360 -19.96 6.90 -3.27
N THR A 361 -19.91 5.56 -3.30
CA THR A 361 -20.67 4.72 -2.39
C THR A 361 -19.94 4.57 -1.05
N SER A 362 -20.65 4.17 0.00
CA SER A 362 -20.10 4.05 1.35
C SER A 362 -18.96 3.03 1.45
N GLY A 363 -18.06 3.24 2.40
CA GLY A 363 -16.88 2.44 2.62
C GLY A 363 -15.94 2.48 1.41
N LEU A 364 -15.35 1.33 1.07
CA LEU A 364 -14.53 1.12 -0.13
C LEU A 364 -15.35 0.99 -1.42
N GLY A 365 -16.69 0.98 -1.33
CA GLY A 365 -17.55 0.78 -2.49
C GLY A 365 -17.54 -0.64 -3.07
N ILE A 366 -16.89 -1.58 -2.43
CA ILE A 366 -16.81 -2.97 -2.88
C ILE A 366 -18.17 -3.65 -2.68
N THR A 367 -18.64 -4.39 -3.70
CA THR A 367 -19.95 -5.04 -3.67
C THR A 367 -19.88 -6.54 -3.46
N THR A 368 -18.87 -7.20 -4.02
CA THR A 368 -18.74 -8.66 -3.99
C THR A 368 -17.28 -9.08 -3.98
N LEU A 369 -16.98 -10.12 -3.21
CA LEU A 369 -15.71 -10.83 -3.20
C LEU A 369 -15.95 -12.32 -3.47
N PRO A 370 -15.03 -13.01 -4.17
CA PRO A 370 -15.05 -14.46 -4.26
C PRO A 370 -14.83 -15.05 -2.86
N GLN A 371 -15.46 -16.16 -2.56
CA GLN A 371 -15.32 -16.87 -1.29
C GLN A 371 -14.70 -18.24 -1.54
N SER A 372 -13.83 -18.65 -0.64
CA SER A 372 -13.26 -19.99 -0.55
C SER A 372 -13.35 -20.47 0.89
N ASP A 373 -12.59 -21.46 1.29
CA ASP A 373 -12.57 -22.03 2.63
C ASP A 373 -12.46 -20.95 3.72
N LEU A 374 -13.56 -20.68 4.41
CA LEU A 374 -13.68 -19.62 5.39
C LEU A 374 -13.17 -20.07 6.76
N THR A 375 -12.37 -19.23 7.41
CA THR A 375 -12.20 -19.26 8.87
C THR A 375 -13.16 -18.23 9.46
N THR A 376 -13.99 -18.63 10.44
CA THR A 376 -14.97 -17.76 11.11
C THR A 376 -14.64 -17.64 12.59
N ILE A 377 -14.71 -16.42 13.11
CA ILE A 377 -14.62 -16.07 14.54
C ILE A 377 -15.90 -15.30 14.90
N GLU A 378 -16.65 -15.80 15.91
CA GLU A 378 -17.93 -15.24 16.42
C GLU A 378 -17.87 -14.99 17.91
#